data_9fd5c72bf86c4cb65332356651c78372
#
_entry.id   9fd5c72bf86c4cb65332356651c78372
#
_cell.length_a   1.000
_cell.length_b   1.000
_cell.length_c   1.000
_cell.angle_alpha   90.00
_cell.angle_beta   90.00
_cell.angle_gamma   90.00
#
_symmetry.space_group_name_H-M   'P 1'
#
loop_
_entity.id
_entity.type
_entity.pdbx_description
1 polymer ?
#
loop_
_entity_poly.entity_id
_entity_poly.type
_entity_poly.pdbx_seq_one_letter_code
_entity_poly.pdbx_strand_id
1 'polypeptide(L)'
;VTGMEFQAMGELEYYVIKANDPSFPATDQKGYHETAPFAKANDFRTRCMKLIAECGGRIKYGHSEVGNFTKDGLCYEQNEIEFLPVPADECAYELLVAKWIIRNLGHQEGYNITFSPKIIVGKAGSGMHIHMRIMKDGRNMMLTPERTLSVEARKAIAGMMDLAQSITAFGNKNPMSWLRLVPHQEAPTNICWGMSNRSVLVRVPLGWTSGRDMCMEANPNEPHVERDYTSKQTVEMRSPDGSADIFQLLAGLCVACRHGFEMPNAEEVAEQTFADGDIHAPENAAKLAAMKALPDSCAASADCLEQQRAVYE
;
A
#
# COMPACT_ATOMS: atom_id res chain seq x y z
N VAL A 1 18.68 -1.58 18.17
CA VAL A 1 17.92 -1.56 19.42
C VAL A 1 17.17 -2.87 19.61
N THR A 2 16.37 -3.32 18.66
CA THR A 2 15.56 -4.55 18.75
C THR A 2 16.28 -5.83 18.31
N GLY A 3 17.41 -5.72 17.58
CA GLY A 3 18.08 -6.85 16.93
C GLY A 3 17.27 -7.44 15.76
N MET A 4 16.31 -6.68 15.23
CA MET A 4 15.44 -7.06 14.12
C MET A 4 15.70 -6.16 12.92
N GLU A 5 15.40 -6.67 11.71
CA GLU A 5 15.48 -5.95 10.46
C GLU A 5 14.07 -5.55 10.01
N PHE A 6 13.91 -4.32 9.54
CA PHE A 6 12.69 -3.83 8.92
C PHE A 6 12.81 -3.94 7.40
N GLN A 7 11.90 -4.68 6.79
CA GLN A 7 11.79 -4.81 5.34
C GLN A 7 10.44 -4.25 4.86
N ALA A 8 10.45 -3.64 3.66
CA ALA A 8 9.27 -3.05 3.06
C ALA A 8 9.19 -3.31 1.56
N MET A 9 8.01 -3.14 1.01
CA MET A 9 7.74 -3.04 -0.42
C MET A 9 6.63 -2.02 -0.66
N GLY A 10 6.58 -1.44 -1.87
CA GLY A 10 5.51 -0.54 -2.28
C GLY A 10 4.59 -1.17 -3.31
N GLU A 11 3.34 -0.70 -3.31
CA GLU A 11 2.37 -0.80 -4.39
C GLU A 11 2.29 0.58 -5.03
N LEU A 12 2.87 0.74 -6.22
CA LEU A 12 3.02 2.04 -6.86
C LEU A 12 1.93 2.24 -7.92
N GLU A 13 0.93 3.04 -7.58
CA GLU A 13 -0.16 3.41 -8.48
C GLU A 13 0.16 4.67 -9.27
N TYR A 14 -0.25 4.71 -10.54
CA TYR A 14 -0.08 5.86 -11.42
C TYR A 14 -1.08 5.85 -12.57
N TYR A 15 -1.39 7.03 -13.11
CA TYR A 15 -2.18 7.16 -14.32
C TYR A 15 -1.29 7.34 -15.56
N VAL A 16 -1.66 6.64 -16.63
CA VAL A 16 -1.23 6.86 -18.00
C VAL A 16 -2.31 7.65 -18.72
N ILE A 17 -1.96 8.84 -19.23
CA ILE A 17 -2.88 9.74 -19.92
C ILE A 17 -2.41 9.88 -21.35
N LYS A 18 -3.28 9.57 -22.29
CA LYS A 18 -2.97 9.57 -23.72
C LYS A 18 -4.21 9.92 -24.55
N ALA A 19 -4.04 10.17 -25.86
CA ALA A 19 -5.15 10.35 -26.77
C ALA A 19 -6.12 9.14 -26.69
N ASN A 20 -7.42 9.43 -26.67
CA ASN A 20 -8.42 8.38 -26.61
C ASN A 20 -8.44 7.59 -27.94
N ASP A 21 -8.40 6.27 -27.82
CA ASP A 21 -8.71 5.33 -28.89
C ASP A 21 -10.10 4.74 -28.60
N PRO A 22 -11.09 5.00 -29.45
CA PRO A 22 -12.45 4.51 -29.25
C PRO A 22 -12.62 3.00 -29.47
N SER A 23 -11.59 2.32 -30.01
CA SER A 23 -11.60 0.86 -30.14
C SER A 23 -11.58 0.23 -28.76
N PHE A 24 -12.41 -0.75 -28.52
CA PHE A 24 -12.51 -1.44 -27.22
C PHE A 24 -12.65 -0.45 -26.05
N PRO A 25 -13.78 0.29 -25.98
CA PRO A 25 -13.95 1.32 -24.96
C PRO A 25 -13.94 0.71 -23.55
N ALA A 26 -13.20 1.34 -22.66
CA ALA A 26 -13.20 0.95 -21.26
C ALA A 26 -14.48 1.42 -20.56
N THR A 27 -14.90 0.65 -19.55
CA THR A 27 -16.01 1.06 -18.68
C THR A 27 -15.48 1.96 -17.56
N ASP A 28 -16.14 3.10 -17.34
CA ASP A 28 -15.76 4.07 -16.32
C ASP A 28 -15.62 3.43 -14.93
N GLN A 29 -14.45 3.60 -14.29
CA GLN A 29 -14.11 3.09 -12.97
C GLN A 29 -14.22 1.55 -12.81
N LYS A 30 -14.00 0.80 -13.90
CA LYS A 30 -14.02 -0.67 -13.92
C LYS A 30 -12.78 -1.27 -14.57
N GLY A 31 -11.63 -0.61 -14.41
CA GLY A 31 -10.35 -1.07 -14.98
C GLY A 31 -9.64 -2.17 -14.20
N TYR A 32 -10.09 -2.49 -12.97
CA TYR A 32 -9.37 -3.40 -12.09
C TYR A 32 -9.16 -4.79 -12.71
N HIS A 33 -7.89 -5.18 -12.88
CA HIS A 33 -7.44 -6.41 -13.55
C HIS A 33 -7.90 -6.56 -15.01
N GLU A 34 -8.32 -5.47 -15.66
CA GLU A 34 -8.59 -5.52 -17.09
C GLU A 34 -7.31 -5.82 -17.89
N THR A 35 -7.47 -6.51 -19.00
CA THR A 35 -6.37 -6.92 -19.88
C THR A 35 -6.52 -6.31 -21.29
N ALA A 36 -5.48 -6.42 -22.11
CA ALA A 36 -5.57 -6.01 -23.51
C ALA A 36 -6.67 -6.82 -24.23
N PRO A 37 -7.41 -6.20 -25.17
CA PRO A 37 -7.21 -4.86 -25.74
C PRO A 37 -7.88 -3.72 -24.94
N PHE A 38 -8.63 -4.00 -23.88
CA PHE A 38 -9.34 -3.01 -23.08
C PHE A 38 -8.37 -2.19 -22.21
N ALA A 39 -7.39 -2.85 -21.57
CA ALA A 39 -6.28 -2.21 -20.88
C ALA A 39 -5.20 -1.78 -21.89
N LYS A 40 -5.28 -0.56 -22.36
CA LYS A 40 -4.46 -0.04 -23.47
C LYS A 40 -3.04 0.34 -23.04
N ALA A 41 -2.78 0.49 -21.74
CA ALA A 41 -1.44 0.72 -21.20
C ALA A 41 -0.73 -0.56 -20.74
N ASN A 42 -1.28 -1.75 -21.03
CA ASN A 42 -0.70 -3.02 -20.59
C ASN A 42 0.74 -3.24 -21.07
N ASP A 43 1.01 -2.97 -22.35
CA ASP A 43 2.37 -3.14 -22.91
C ASP A 43 3.34 -2.10 -22.35
N PHE A 44 2.89 -0.87 -22.14
CA PHE A 44 3.66 0.18 -21.48
C PHE A 44 4.05 -0.25 -20.05
N ARG A 45 3.08 -0.71 -19.25
CA ARG A 45 3.34 -1.22 -17.89
C ARG A 45 4.35 -2.38 -17.90
N THR A 46 4.18 -3.34 -18.82
CA THR A 46 5.10 -4.47 -18.95
C THR A 46 6.52 -4.03 -19.26
N ARG A 47 6.71 -3.04 -20.13
CA ARG A 47 8.04 -2.47 -20.43
C ARG A 47 8.61 -1.70 -19.25
N CYS A 48 7.78 -0.96 -18.50
CA CYS A 48 8.21 -0.34 -17.25
C CYS A 48 8.74 -1.38 -16.27
N MET A 49 7.99 -2.45 -16.02
CA MET A 49 8.42 -3.53 -15.13
C MET A 49 9.74 -4.16 -15.56
N LYS A 50 9.90 -4.41 -16.88
CA LYS A 50 11.16 -4.95 -17.42
C LYS A 50 12.34 -4.02 -17.13
N LEU A 51 12.23 -2.73 -17.43
CA LEU A 51 13.29 -1.75 -17.20
C LEU A 51 13.61 -1.57 -15.71
N ILE A 52 12.59 -1.58 -14.85
CA ILE A 52 12.78 -1.52 -13.40
C ILE A 52 13.56 -2.76 -12.92
N ALA A 53 13.21 -3.95 -13.41
CA ALA A 53 13.92 -5.18 -13.06
C ALA A 53 15.37 -5.18 -13.58
N GLU A 54 15.62 -4.66 -14.78
CA GLU A 54 16.97 -4.49 -15.33
C GLU A 54 17.83 -3.51 -14.52
N CYS A 55 17.19 -2.54 -13.83
CA CYS A 55 17.85 -1.64 -12.88
C CYS A 55 17.98 -2.23 -11.46
N GLY A 56 17.62 -3.48 -11.25
CA GLY A 56 17.76 -4.18 -9.96
C GLY A 56 16.50 -4.21 -9.11
N GLY A 57 15.40 -3.56 -9.54
CA GLY A 57 14.13 -3.56 -8.81
C GLY A 57 13.50 -4.96 -8.79
N ARG A 58 13.00 -5.37 -7.63
CA ARG A 58 12.40 -6.70 -7.41
C ARG A 58 10.90 -6.64 -7.61
N ILE A 59 10.46 -6.85 -8.83
CA ILE A 59 9.06 -6.81 -9.23
C ILE A 59 8.34 -8.08 -8.78
N LYS A 60 7.15 -7.90 -8.17
CA LYS A 60 6.21 -8.97 -7.86
C LYS A 60 5.26 -9.22 -9.03
N TYR A 61 4.48 -8.22 -9.42
CA TYR A 61 3.63 -8.19 -10.61
C TYR A 61 3.12 -6.76 -10.87
N GLY A 62 2.32 -6.58 -11.94
CA GLY A 62 1.62 -5.33 -12.21
C GLY A 62 0.31 -5.59 -12.93
N HIS A 63 -0.67 -4.74 -12.67
CA HIS A 63 -2.02 -4.85 -13.22
C HIS A 63 -2.65 -3.47 -13.49
N SER A 64 -3.79 -3.47 -14.19
CA SER A 64 -4.63 -2.29 -14.30
C SER A 64 -5.41 -2.08 -13.02
N GLU A 65 -5.54 -0.82 -12.57
CA GLU A 65 -6.29 -0.43 -11.40
C GLU A 65 -7.70 0.08 -11.77
N VAL A 66 -8.53 0.38 -10.73
CA VAL A 66 -9.94 0.76 -10.87
C VAL A 66 -10.12 1.96 -11.78
N GLY A 67 -9.21 2.94 -11.72
CA GLY A 67 -9.34 4.20 -12.40
C GLY A 67 -9.20 4.07 -13.92
N ASN A 68 -10.33 4.14 -14.61
CA ASN A 68 -10.40 4.15 -16.06
C ASN A 68 -11.55 5.06 -16.50
N PHE A 69 -11.24 6.08 -17.30
CA PHE A 69 -12.25 7.01 -17.82
C PHE A 69 -11.71 7.81 -19.00
N THR A 70 -12.63 8.42 -19.74
CA THR A 70 -12.32 9.33 -20.86
C THR A 70 -12.82 10.72 -20.53
N LYS A 71 -11.98 11.74 -20.77
CA LYS A 71 -12.34 13.14 -20.60
C LYS A 71 -11.58 14.00 -21.60
N ASP A 72 -12.25 14.97 -22.22
CA ASP A 72 -11.67 15.95 -23.14
C ASP A 72 -10.80 15.33 -24.26
N GLY A 73 -11.25 14.20 -24.81
CA GLY A 73 -10.54 13.48 -25.87
C GLY A 73 -9.33 12.67 -25.41
N LEU A 74 -9.08 12.61 -24.08
CA LEU A 74 -8.02 11.82 -23.47
C LEU A 74 -8.57 10.60 -22.74
N CYS A 75 -7.81 9.51 -22.78
CA CYS A 75 -8.02 8.32 -21.96
C CYS A 75 -7.11 8.40 -20.73
N TYR A 76 -7.70 8.13 -19.58
CA TYR A 76 -7.03 8.04 -18.29
C TYR A 76 -7.10 6.60 -17.81
N GLU A 77 -5.96 5.93 -17.69
CA GLU A 77 -5.88 4.53 -17.31
C GLU A 77 -4.92 4.36 -16.15
N GLN A 78 -5.47 3.92 -15.00
CA GLN A 78 -4.70 3.69 -13.79
C GLN A 78 -4.02 2.32 -13.85
N ASN A 79 -2.78 2.29 -13.43
CA ASN A 79 -1.92 1.11 -13.41
C ASN A 79 -1.23 1.02 -12.05
N GLU A 80 -0.90 -0.21 -11.65
CA GLU A 80 -0.13 -0.49 -10.45
C GLU A 80 1.02 -1.44 -10.75
N ILE A 81 2.15 -1.20 -10.09
CA ILE A 81 3.30 -2.11 -10.05
C ILE A 81 3.61 -2.40 -8.59
N GLU A 82 3.58 -3.69 -8.22
CA GLU A 82 3.92 -4.18 -6.90
C GLU A 82 5.34 -4.77 -6.87
N PHE A 83 6.03 -4.52 -5.76
CA PHE A 83 7.41 -4.97 -5.52
C PHE A 83 7.47 -6.15 -4.56
N LEU A 84 8.65 -6.72 -4.38
CA LEU A 84 8.93 -7.72 -3.34
C LEU A 84 9.56 -7.06 -2.13
N PRO A 85 9.33 -7.57 -0.90
CA PRO A 85 9.93 -7.00 0.31
C PRO A 85 11.45 -7.08 0.31
N VAL A 86 12.09 -5.95 0.55
CA VAL A 86 13.55 -5.76 0.66
C VAL A 86 13.87 -4.87 1.85
N PRO A 87 15.14 -4.72 2.29
CA PRO A 87 15.53 -3.72 3.28
C PRO A 87 14.98 -2.33 2.95
N ALA A 88 14.66 -1.52 3.96
CA ALA A 88 13.93 -0.27 3.78
C ALA A 88 14.61 0.73 2.83
N ASP A 89 15.94 0.82 2.89
CA ASP A 89 16.74 1.67 2.01
C ASP A 89 16.70 1.18 0.56
N GLU A 90 16.81 -0.12 0.32
CA GLU A 90 16.64 -0.71 -1.01
C GLU A 90 15.23 -0.43 -1.55
N CYS A 91 14.19 -0.61 -0.73
CA CYS A 91 12.80 -0.31 -1.11
C CYS A 91 12.64 1.16 -1.53
N ALA A 92 13.26 2.10 -0.79
CA ALA A 92 13.21 3.51 -1.15
C ALA A 92 13.85 3.78 -2.52
N TYR A 93 15.00 3.20 -2.80
CA TYR A 93 15.68 3.32 -4.08
C TYR A 93 14.87 2.69 -5.22
N GLU A 94 14.33 1.48 -5.02
CA GLU A 94 13.51 0.81 -6.03
C GLU A 94 12.29 1.65 -6.44
N LEU A 95 11.55 2.19 -5.48
CA LEU A 95 10.38 3.03 -5.74
C LEU A 95 10.76 4.35 -6.42
N LEU A 96 11.86 4.99 -6.01
CA LEU A 96 12.33 6.23 -6.62
C LEU A 96 12.74 6.01 -8.07
N VAL A 97 13.55 4.97 -8.34
CA VAL A 97 13.98 4.60 -9.69
C VAL A 97 12.79 4.20 -10.55
N ALA A 98 11.83 3.45 -10.00
CA ALA A 98 10.60 3.09 -10.71
C ALA A 98 9.80 4.33 -11.16
N LYS A 99 9.58 5.29 -10.28
CA LYS A 99 8.90 6.55 -10.62
C LYS A 99 9.64 7.32 -11.73
N TRP A 100 10.97 7.32 -11.68
CA TRP A 100 11.80 7.94 -12.70
C TRP A 100 11.67 7.22 -14.05
N ILE A 101 11.78 5.89 -14.08
CA ILE A 101 11.67 5.08 -15.30
C ILE A 101 10.28 5.26 -15.94
N ILE A 102 9.20 5.13 -15.16
CA ILE A 102 7.83 5.23 -15.66
C ILE A 102 7.58 6.59 -16.30
N ARG A 103 8.05 7.70 -15.68
CA ARG A 103 7.92 9.04 -16.26
C ARG A 103 8.73 9.22 -17.55
N ASN A 104 9.98 8.75 -17.56
CA ASN A 104 10.85 8.93 -18.72
C ASN A 104 10.40 8.08 -19.91
N LEU A 105 10.03 6.82 -19.67
CA LEU A 105 9.47 5.98 -20.72
C LEU A 105 8.15 6.55 -21.25
N GLY A 106 7.27 7.00 -20.35
CA GLY A 106 6.02 7.65 -20.74
C GLY A 106 6.26 8.89 -21.62
N HIS A 107 7.21 9.73 -21.24
CA HIS A 107 7.58 10.89 -22.06
C HIS A 107 8.08 10.49 -23.46
N GLN A 108 8.95 9.47 -23.55
CA GLN A 108 9.47 8.96 -24.82
C GLN A 108 8.37 8.41 -25.74
N GLU A 109 7.29 7.88 -25.15
CA GLU A 109 6.15 7.33 -25.89
C GLU A 109 5.01 8.34 -26.13
N GLY A 110 5.19 9.58 -25.71
CA GLY A 110 4.18 10.64 -25.86
C GLY A 110 3.02 10.52 -24.88
N TYR A 111 3.19 9.79 -23.76
CA TYR A 111 2.21 9.69 -22.69
C TYR A 111 2.48 10.71 -21.59
N ASN A 112 1.42 11.21 -20.98
CA ASN A 112 1.54 11.99 -19.75
C ASN A 112 1.33 11.04 -18.55
N ILE A 113 2.33 10.97 -17.69
CA ILE A 113 2.33 10.12 -16.50
C ILE A 113 2.15 10.96 -15.25
N THR A 114 1.24 10.55 -14.37
CA THR A 114 1.07 11.22 -13.08
C THR A 114 0.93 10.25 -11.92
N PHE A 115 1.60 10.57 -10.82
CA PHE A 115 1.49 9.93 -9.51
C PHE A 115 0.68 10.81 -8.55
N SER A 116 -0.09 11.76 -9.06
CA SER A 116 -0.93 12.63 -8.24
C SER A 116 -1.95 11.80 -7.46
N PRO A 117 -2.09 12.04 -6.15
CA PRO A 117 -3.03 11.30 -5.31
C PRO A 117 -4.48 11.34 -5.78
N LYS A 118 -4.87 12.47 -6.38
CA LYS A 118 -6.23 12.68 -6.91
C LYS A 118 -6.19 13.63 -8.09
N ILE A 119 -6.53 13.15 -9.27
CA ILE A 119 -6.55 13.99 -10.48
C ILE A 119 -7.95 14.55 -10.77
N ILE A 120 -9.00 13.83 -10.39
CA ILE A 120 -10.39 14.27 -10.52
C ILE A 120 -11.17 13.80 -9.30
N VAL A 121 -11.90 14.70 -8.65
CA VAL A 121 -12.82 14.36 -7.57
C VAL A 121 -13.94 13.47 -8.10
N GLY A 122 -14.28 12.41 -7.37
CA GLY A 122 -15.27 11.40 -7.79
C GLY A 122 -14.70 10.27 -8.66
N LYS A 123 -13.40 10.31 -9.03
CA LYS A 123 -12.70 9.20 -9.70
C LYS A 123 -11.67 8.59 -8.75
N ALA A 124 -11.21 7.37 -9.04
CA ALA A 124 -10.22 6.69 -8.23
C ALA A 124 -8.96 7.55 -8.06
N GLY A 125 -8.44 7.61 -6.84
CA GLY A 125 -7.17 8.23 -6.50
C GLY A 125 -6.03 7.21 -6.63
N SER A 126 -4.78 7.70 -6.64
CA SER A 126 -3.58 6.85 -6.66
C SER A 126 -2.91 6.83 -5.31
N GLY A 127 -2.77 5.63 -4.76
CA GLY A 127 -2.01 5.35 -3.54
C GLY A 127 -0.55 4.98 -3.82
N MET A 128 0.17 4.81 -2.73
CA MET A 128 1.44 4.10 -2.68
C MET A 128 1.45 3.35 -1.36
N HIS A 129 0.75 2.21 -1.34
CA HIS A 129 0.64 1.42 -0.13
C HIS A 129 1.99 0.80 0.20
N ILE A 130 2.35 0.82 1.48
CA ILE A 130 3.61 0.25 1.95
C ILE A 130 3.34 -1.00 2.76
N HIS A 131 3.78 -2.13 2.25
CA HIS A 131 3.81 -3.39 2.98
C HIS A 131 5.11 -3.50 3.77
N MET A 132 5.02 -4.01 4.97
CA MET A 132 6.15 -4.13 5.90
C MET A 132 6.17 -5.51 6.54
N ARG A 133 7.37 -5.97 6.84
CA ARG A 133 7.59 -7.14 7.69
C ARG A 133 8.81 -6.95 8.59
N ILE A 134 8.77 -7.59 9.73
CA ILE A 134 9.88 -7.61 10.67
C ILE A 134 10.61 -8.95 10.52
N MET A 135 11.90 -8.89 10.29
CA MET A 135 12.75 -10.06 10.15
C MET A 135 13.66 -10.23 11.35
N LYS A 136 13.90 -11.46 11.77
CA LYS A 136 14.90 -11.79 12.79
C LYS A 136 15.60 -13.09 12.40
N ASP A 137 16.91 -13.07 12.33
CA ASP A 137 17.73 -14.24 11.97
C ASP A 137 17.28 -14.91 10.66
N GLY A 138 16.91 -14.10 9.67
CA GLY A 138 16.42 -14.54 8.36
C GLY A 138 14.97 -15.04 8.32
N ARG A 139 14.25 -15.00 9.46
CA ARG A 139 12.85 -15.44 9.56
C ARG A 139 11.90 -14.26 9.61
N ASN A 140 10.76 -14.41 8.93
CA ASN A 140 9.66 -13.45 9.01
C ASN A 140 8.91 -13.63 10.34
N MET A 141 8.87 -12.57 11.15
CA MET A 141 8.28 -12.58 12.50
C MET A 141 6.80 -12.19 12.50
N MET A 142 6.15 -12.02 11.35
CA MET A 142 4.77 -11.54 11.28
C MET A 142 3.73 -12.60 11.68
N LEU A 143 4.08 -13.89 11.59
CA LEU A 143 3.21 -15.00 11.97
C LEU A 143 3.87 -15.90 13.00
N THR A 144 3.04 -16.52 13.83
CA THR A 144 3.43 -17.65 14.69
C THR A 144 3.60 -18.94 13.87
N PRO A 145 4.22 -20.00 14.42
CA PRO A 145 4.26 -21.31 13.78
C PRO A 145 2.86 -21.87 13.44
N GLU A 146 1.84 -21.51 14.21
CA GLU A 146 0.44 -21.90 14.01
C GLU A 146 -0.25 -21.05 12.94
N ARG A 147 0.49 -20.17 12.25
CA ARG A 147 0.02 -19.27 11.17
C ARG A 147 -0.99 -18.23 11.62
N THR A 148 -0.96 -17.84 12.87
CA THR A 148 -1.70 -16.68 13.41
C THR A 148 -0.80 -15.46 13.48
N LEU A 149 -1.40 -14.27 13.57
CA LEU A 149 -0.65 -13.02 13.70
C LEU A 149 0.16 -13.01 15.00
N SER A 150 1.46 -12.78 14.89
CA SER A 150 2.40 -12.82 16.02
C SER A 150 2.24 -11.62 16.97
N VAL A 151 2.86 -11.70 18.14
CA VAL A 151 2.98 -10.57 19.08
C VAL A 151 3.80 -9.46 18.45
N GLU A 152 4.87 -9.80 17.74
CA GLU A 152 5.72 -8.86 17.01
C GLU A 152 4.92 -8.06 15.98
N ALA A 153 4.07 -8.73 15.22
CA ALA A 153 3.19 -8.06 14.25
C ALA A 153 2.19 -7.13 14.94
N ARG A 154 1.55 -7.57 16.03
CA ARG A 154 0.61 -6.73 16.79
C ARG A 154 1.29 -5.50 17.40
N LYS A 155 2.51 -5.66 17.93
CA LYS A 155 3.31 -4.51 18.43
C LYS A 155 3.65 -3.53 17.33
N ALA A 156 4.11 -4.01 16.17
CA ALA A 156 4.37 -3.14 15.02
C ALA A 156 3.11 -2.38 14.57
N ILE A 157 1.96 -3.06 14.52
CA ILE A 157 0.67 -2.44 14.22
C ILE A 157 0.31 -1.38 15.27
N ALA A 158 0.47 -1.67 16.56
CA ALA A 158 0.16 -0.73 17.63
C ALA A 158 0.95 0.59 17.49
N GLY A 159 2.25 0.50 17.18
CA GLY A 159 3.06 1.69 16.96
C GLY A 159 2.62 2.47 15.72
N MET A 160 2.22 1.79 14.65
CA MET A 160 1.62 2.45 13.48
C MET A 160 0.28 3.11 13.80
N MET A 161 -0.55 2.51 14.65
CA MET A 161 -1.82 3.11 15.08
C MET A 161 -1.60 4.36 15.93
N ASP A 162 -0.65 4.31 16.86
CA ASP A 162 -0.32 5.45 17.74
C ASP A 162 0.28 6.63 16.96
N LEU A 163 1.12 6.36 15.96
CA LEU A 163 1.76 7.38 15.13
C LEU A 163 1.06 7.65 13.79
N ALA A 164 -0.13 7.07 13.56
CA ALA A 164 -0.82 7.15 12.28
C ALA A 164 -1.01 8.58 11.76
N GLN A 165 -1.34 9.52 12.63
CA GLN A 165 -1.55 10.92 12.26
C GLN A 165 -0.25 11.58 11.81
N SER A 166 0.85 11.42 12.53
CA SER A 166 2.15 12.01 12.19
C SER A 166 2.80 11.38 10.96
N ILE A 167 2.57 10.10 10.70
CA ILE A 167 3.07 9.40 9.49
C ILE A 167 2.55 10.05 8.21
N THR A 168 1.35 10.64 8.23
CA THR A 168 0.80 11.35 7.06
C THR A 168 1.66 12.53 6.64
N ALA A 169 2.43 13.16 7.53
CA ALA A 169 3.37 14.23 7.18
C ALA A 169 4.51 13.77 6.27
N PHE A 170 4.83 12.48 6.28
CA PHE A 170 5.81 11.88 5.38
C PHE A 170 5.16 11.27 4.13
N GLY A 171 3.98 10.68 4.29
CA GLY A 171 3.29 9.90 3.26
C GLY A 171 2.31 10.68 2.38
N ASN A 172 1.84 11.85 2.81
CA ASN A 172 0.75 12.61 2.18
C ASN A 172 1.09 14.10 2.11
N LYS A 173 2.13 14.45 1.33
CA LYS A 173 2.77 15.78 1.33
C LYS A 173 2.13 16.80 0.39
N ASN A 174 1.05 16.43 -0.30
CA ASN A 174 0.40 17.28 -1.29
C ASN A 174 -1.05 17.57 -0.85
N PRO A 175 -1.58 18.80 -1.02
CA PRO A 175 -2.99 19.08 -0.76
C PRO A 175 -3.96 18.13 -1.45
N MET A 176 -3.59 17.56 -2.60
CA MET A 176 -4.40 16.55 -3.31
C MET A 176 -4.49 15.21 -2.58
N SER A 177 -3.57 14.91 -1.65
CA SER A 177 -3.67 13.73 -0.78
C SER A 177 -4.97 13.73 0.02
N TRP A 178 -5.39 14.90 0.47
CA TRP A 178 -6.60 15.10 1.29
C TRP A 178 -7.90 15.08 0.47
N LEU A 179 -7.80 15.16 -0.85
CA LEU A 179 -8.90 14.86 -1.76
C LEU A 179 -9.04 13.35 -2.03
N ARG A 180 -7.97 12.57 -1.79
CA ARG A 180 -8.00 11.10 -1.84
C ARG A 180 -8.45 10.51 -0.52
N LEU A 181 -7.91 11.01 0.61
CA LEU A 181 -8.23 10.54 1.97
C LEU A 181 -9.57 11.12 2.44
N VAL A 182 -10.65 10.66 1.85
CA VAL A 182 -12.02 11.09 2.16
C VAL A 182 -12.90 9.88 2.47
N PRO A 183 -13.93 10.01 3.35
CA PRO A 183 -14.83 8.93 3.69
C PRO A 183 -15.51 8.31 2.46
N HIS A 184 -15.85 7.02 2.53
CA HIS A 184 -16.57 6.27 1.49
C HIS A 184 -15.85 6.20 0.13
N GLN A 185 -14.52 6.36 0.14
CA GLN A 185 -13.62 6.11 -0.99
C GLN A 185 -12.70 4.93 -0.64
N GLU A 186 -11.86 4.50 -1.58
CA GLU A 186 -10.93 3.37 -1.39
C GLU A 186 -9.81 3.66 -0.37
N ALA A 187 -9.56 4.94 -0.07
CA ALA A 187 -8.54 5.35 0.88
C ALA A 187 -9.07 5.41 2.32
N PRO A 188 -8.27 4.97 3.30
CA PRO A 188 -8.67 4.97 4.71
C PRO A 188 -8.69 6.38 5.30
N THR A 189 -9.62 6.64 6.20
CA THR A 189 -9.70 7.90 6.96
C THR A 189 -9.68 7.71 8.48
N ASN A 190 -9.97 6.50 8.96
CA ASN A 190 -10.03 6.16 10.37
C ASN A 190 -8.82 5.34 10.79
N ILE A 191 -8.34 5.55 12.01
CA ILE A 191 -7.18 4.88 12.58
C ILE A 191 -7.62 3.54 13.16
N CYS A 192 -7.55 2.51 12.32
CA CYS A 192 -7.87 1.13 12.69
C CYS A 192 -7.11 0.15 11.79
N TRP A 193 -7.05 -1.10 12.23
CA TRP A 193 -6.45 -2.18 11.46
C TRP A 193 -7.37 -3.41 11.39
N GLY A 194 -7.16 -4.29 10.43
CA GLY A 194 -7.97 -5.51 10.30
C GLY A 194 -7.37 -6.55 9.37
N MET A 195 -7.92 -7.76 9.46
CA MET A 195 -7.53 -8.89 8.64
C MET A 195 -8.27 -8.86 7.31
N SER A 196 -7.53 -8.90 6.18
CA SER A 196 -8.08 -8.93 4.81
C SER A 196 -9.15 -7.86 4.51
N ASN A 197 -9.14 -6.77 5.26
CA ASN A 197 -10.14 -5.72 5.25
C ASN A 197 -9.62 -4.50 4.48
N ARG A 198 -10.30 -4.10 3.41
CA ARG A 198 -9.90 -2.93 2.58
C ARG A 198 -10.38 -1.59 3.13
N SER A 199 -11.26 -1.57 4.12
CA SER A 199 -11.79 -0.33 4.71
C SER A 199 -10.91 0.26 5.83
N VAL A 200 -9.88 -0.45 6.28
CA VAL A 200 -9.01 -0.05 7.39
C VAL A 200 -7.72 0.65 6.94
N LEU A 201 -7.10 1.38 7.86
CA LEU A 201 -5.82 2.07 7.62
C LEU A 201 -4.64 1.11 7.48
N VAL A 202 -4.53 0.15 8.40
CA VAL A 202 -3.53 -0.92 8.31
C VAL A 202 -4.21 -2.24 8.06
N ARG A 203 -3.94 -2.82 6.91
CA ARG A 203 -4.46 -4.12 6.52
C ARG A 203 -3.41 -5.20 6.77
N VAL A 204 -3.82 -6.32 7.35
CA VAL A 204 -3.08 -7.58 7.28
C VAL A 204 -3.61 -8.33 6.07
N PRO A 205 -2.87 -8.36 4.94
CA PRO A 205 -3.36 -9.01 3.73
C PRO A 205 -3.47 -10.52 3.90
N LEU A 206 -4.24 -11.16 3.02
CA LEU A 206 -4.35 -12.60 2.98
C LEU A 206 -2.99 -13.21 2.61
N GLY A 207 -2.30 -13.76 3.60
CA GLY A 207 -0.95 -14.32 3.45
C GLY A 207 -0.90 -15.71 2.81
N TRP A 208 -2.03 -16.21 2.26
CA TRP A 208 -2.15 -17.59 1.76
C TRP A 208 -1.73 -18.65 2.79
N THR A 209 -1.99 -18.35 4.06
CA THR A 209 -1.62 -19.19 5.21
C THR A 209 -2.64 -20.28 5.50
N SER A 210 -3.72 -20.38 4.72
CA SER A 210 -4.69 -21.46 4.83
C SER A 210 -3.98 -22.80 4.58
N GLY A 211 -4.37 -23.83 5.31
CA GLY A 211 -3.72 -25.14 5.24
C GLY A 211 -3.91 -25.90 3.91
N ARG A 212 -4.45 -25.26 2.87
CA ARG A 212 -4.65 -25.85 1.55
C ARG A 212 -3.59 -25.39 0.58
N ASP A 213 -2.88 -26.33 -0.04
CA ASP A 213 -2.00 -26.08 -1.17
C ASP A 213 -2.85 -26.03 -2.45
N MET A 214 -3.27 -24.82 -2.83
CA MET A 214 -4.08 -24.62 -4.04
C MET A 214 -3.33 -25.02 -5.32
N CYS A 215 -2.00 -24.99 -5.32
CA CYS A 215 -1.23 -25.46 -6.48
C CYS A 215 -1.36 -26.98 -6.63
N MET A 216 -1.31 -27.73 -5.55
CA MET A 216 -1.57 -29.18 -5.56
C MET A 216 -3.02 -29.51 -5.95
N GLU A 217 -3.99 -28.77 -5.42
CA GLU A 217 -5.38 -28.98 -5.79
C GLU A 217 -5.65 -28.75 -7.27
N ALA A 218 -5.01 -27.71 -7.87
CA ALA A 218 -5.12 -27.41 -9.30
C ALA A 218 -4.32 -28.39 -10.18
N ASN A 219 -3.21 -28.91 -9.69
CA ASN A 219 -2.30 -29.78 -10.43
C ASN A 219 -2.02 -31.10 -9.67
N PRO A 220 -3.01 -31.96 -9.47
CA PRO A 220 -2.89 -33.15 -8.62
C PRO A 220 -1.90 -34.21 -9.13
N ASN A 221 -1.48 -34.10 -10.37
CA ASN A 221 -0.52 -35.03 -11.01
C ASN A 221 0.92 -34.52 -10.94
N GLU A 222 1.16 -33.31 -10.41
CA GLU A 222 2.52 -32.80 -10.22
C GLU A 222 3.11 -33.29 -8.88
N PRO A 223 4.45 -33.43 -8.80
CA PRO A 223 5.10 -33.75 -7.54
C PRO A 223 4.81 -32.70 -6.48
N HIS A 224 4.48 -33.15 -5.27
CA HIS A 224 4.28 -32.24 -4.14
C HIS A 224 5.58 -31.50 -3.80
N VAL A 225 5.50 -30.18 -3.76
CA VAL A 225 6.56 -29.30 -3.29
C VAL A 225 6.07 -28.62 -2.03
N GLU A 226 6.66 -28.92 -0.88
CA GLU A 226 6.39 -28.20 0.36
C GLU A 226 6.80 -26.74 0.20
N ARG A 227 5.86 -25.83 0.47
CA ARG A 227 6.07 -24.38 0.35
C ARG A 227 5.83 -23.70 1.68
N ASP A 228 6.79 -22.90 2.12
CA ASP A 228 6.61 -22.02 3.27
C ASP A 228 5.90 -20.74 2.84
N TYR A 229 4.62 -20.61 3.17
CA TYR A 229 3.83 -19.41 2.94
C TYR A 229 3.95 -18.38 4.06
N THR A 230 4.46 -18.76 5.24
CA THR A 230 4.61 -17.83 6.39
C THR A 230 5.62 -16.74 6.10
N SER A 231 6.63 -17.04 5.28
CA SER A 231 7.66 -16.09 4.86
C SER A 231 7.13 -14.88 4.09
N LYS A 232 5.90 -14.94 3.55
CA LYS A 232 5.31 -13.91 2.69
C LYS A 232 4.42 -12.92 3.44
N GLN A 233 4.06 -13.18 4.70
CA GLN A 233 3.15 -12.31 5.44
C GLN A 233 3.75 -10.93 5.66
N THR A 234 2.93 -9.91 5.39
CA THR A 234 3.22 -8.50 5.64
C THR A 234 2.06 -7.84 6.39
N VAL A 235 2.25 -6.61 6.83
CA VAL A 235 1.19 -5.65 7.15
C VAL A 235 1.31 -4.46 6.21
N GLU A 236 0.21 -3.84 5.85
CA GLU A 236 0.11 -2.82 4.81
C GLU A 236 -0.43 -1.51 5.40
N MET A 237 0.35 -0.44 5.27
CA MET A 237 -0.10 0.93 5.53
C MET A 237 -0.70 1.52 4.24
N ARG A 238 -1.97 1.93 4.29
CA ARG A 238 -2.75 2.28 3.09
C ARG A 238 -2.95 3.78 2.86
N SER A 239 -2.58 4.63 3.82
CA SER A 239 -2.69 6.09 3.64
C SER A 239 -1.69 6.70 2.67
N PRO A 240 -0.42 6.26 2.55
CA PRO A 240 0.55 6.94 1.70
C PRO A 240 0.15 6.99 0.23
N ASP A 241 0.68 7.95 -0.48
CA ASP A 241 0.47 8.16 -1.91
C ASP A 241 1.74 8.60 -2.64
N GLY A 242 1.65 8.76 -3.95
CA GLY A 242 2.78 9.10 -4.81
C GLY A 242 3.42 10.47 -4.55
N SER A 243 2.88 11.30 -3.64
CA SER A 243 3.49 12.57 -3.22
C SER A 243 4.49 12.41 -2.07
N ALA A 244 4.58 11.23 -1.47
CA ALA A 244 5.45 10.94 -0.34
C ALA A 244 6.93 11.26 -0.63
N ASP A 245 7.63 11.73 0.39
CA ASP A 245 9.08 11.56 0.47
C ASP A 245 9.36 10.14 0.90
N ILE A 246 9.78 9.31 -0.04
CA ILE A 246 9.84 7.86 0.15
C ILE A 246 10.81 7.47 1.27
N PHE A 247 11.97 8.14 1.35
CA PHE A 247 12.96 7.87 2.40
C PHE A 247 12.44 8.25 3.78
N GLN A 248 11.83 9.43 3.91
CA GLN A 248 11.23 9.87 5.18
C GLN A 248 10.06 8.99 5.58
N LEU A 249 9.22 8.58 4.63
CA LEU A 249 8.09 7.69 4.88
C LEU A 249 8.56 6.34 5.44
N LEU A 250 9.52 5.69 4.78
CA LEU A 250 10.02 4.39 5.23
C LEU A 250 10.77 4.47 6.55
N ALA A 251 11.52 5.56 6.77
CA ALA A 251 12.15 5.83 8.08
C ALA A 251 11.08 6.03 9.17
N GLY A 252 10.05 6.82 8.90
CA GLY A 252 8.94 7.05 9.83
C GLY A 252 8.18 5.77 10.16
N LEU A 253 7.93 4.90 9.18
CA LEU A 253 7.29 3.59 9.40
C LEU A 253 8.19 2.64 10.20
N CYS A 254 9.49 2.65 9.95
CA CYS A 254 10.45 1.90 10.75
C CYS A 254 10.46 2.38 12.22
N VAL A 255 10.45 3.70 12.44
CA VAL A 255 10.32 4.29 13.78
C VAL A 255 9.00 3.89 14.43
N ALA A 256 7.89 3.92 13.69
CA ALA A 256 6.58 3.53 14.21
C ALA A 256 6.56 2.06 14.66
N CYS A 257 7.10 1.15 13.85
CA CYS A 257 7.23 -0.25 14.26
C CYS A 257 8.11 -0.40 15.51
N ARG A 258 9.26 0.27 15.56
CA ARG A 258 10.14 0.28 16.76
C ARG A 258 9.38 0.80 17.99
N HIS A 259 8.68 1.92 17.85
CA HIS A 259 7.88 2.51 18.92
C HIS A 259 6.90 1.50 19.51
N GLY A 260 6.20 0.73 18.66
CA GLY A 260 5.30 -0.32 19.13
C GLY A 260 5.97 -1.42 19.97
N PHE A 261 7.26 -1.71 19.74
CA PHE A 261 8.02 -2.63 20.59
C PHE A 261 8.41 -2.01 21.94
N GLU A 262 8.50 -0.69 22.02
CA GLU A 262 8.85 0.07 23.21
C GLU A 262 7.63 0.45 24.06
N MET A 263 6.42 0.45 23.47
CA MET A 263 5.16 0.74 24.16
C MET A 263 4.80 -0.33 25.19
N PRO A 264 4.54 0.04 26.47
CA PRO A 264 4.16 -0.92 27.50
C PRO A 264 2.75 -1.52 27.28
N ASN A 265 1.87 -0.80 26.58
CA ASN A 265 0.47 -1.16 26.30
C ASN A 265 0.20 -1.47 24.82
N ALA A 266 1.22 -1.90 24.06
CA ALA A 266 1.09 -2.14 22.62
C ALA A 266 -0.03 -3.12 22.27
N GLU A 267 -0.15 -4.23 22.98
CA GLU A 267 -1.20 -5.22 22.71
C GLU A 267 -2.61 -4.69 22.99
N GLU A 268 -2.76 -3.85 24.01
CA GLU A 268 -4.04 -3.17 24.30
C GLU A 268 -4.40 -2.19 23.18
N VAL A 269 -3.46 -1.39 22.70
CA VAL A 269 -3.68 -0.48 21.55
C VAL A 269 -4.05 -1.27 20.30
N ALA A 270 -3.37 -2.38 20.03
CA ALA A 270 -3.71 -3.25 18.90
C ALA A 270 -5.15 -3.78 19.02
N GLU A 271 -5.55 -4.24 20.19
CA GLU A 271 -6.91 -4.77 20.44
C GLU A 271 -7.98 -3.66 20.27
N GLN A 272 -7.77 -2.49 20.85
CA GLN A 272 -8.71 -1.36 20.80
C GLN A 272 -8.91 -0.82 19.38
N THR A 273 -7.88 -0.90 18.54
CA THR A 273 -7.91 -0.41 17.15
C THR A 273 -8.23 -1.49 16.12
N PHE A 274 -8.43 -2.73 16.53
CA PHE A 274 -8.83 -3.82 15.64
C PHE A 274 -10.26 -3.62 15.14
N ALA A 275 -10.48 -3.79 13.84
CA ALA A 275 -11.79 -3.71 13.20
C ALA A 275 -12.05 -5.00 12.39
N ASP A 276 -13.08 -5.73 12.79
CA ASP A 276 -13.58 -6.88 12.05
C ASP A 276 -14.69 -6.44 11.07
N GLY A 277 -14.65 -6.98 9.87
CA GLY A 277 -15.61 -6.64 8.81
C GLY A 277 -15.50 -5.21 8.28
N ASP A 278 -16.51 -4.79 7.50
CA ASP A 278 -16.56 -3.44 6.91
C ASP A 278 -16.84 -2.39 7.99
N ILE A 279 -15.90 -1.46 8.22
CA ILE A 279 -16.05 -0.40 9.21
C ILE A 279 -17.17 0.59 8.86
N HIS A 280 -17.57 0.67 7.61
CA HIS A 280 -18.66 1.56 7.13
C HIS A 280 -20.04 0.90 7.17
N ALA A 281 -20.11 -0.39 7.56
CA ALA A 281 -21.39 -1.06 7.73
C ALA A 281 -22.22 -0.41 8.87
N PRO A 282 -23.54 -0.32 8.74
CA PRO A 282 -24.41 0.36 9.73
C PRO A 282 -24.22 -0.16 11.17
N GLU A 283 -24.00 -1.44 11.35
CA GLU A 283 -23.74 -2.08 12.65
C GLU A 283 -22.45 -1.61 13.32
N ASN A 284 -21.49 -1.09 12.55
CA ASN A 284 -20.21 -0.59 13.04
C ASN A 284 -20.20 0.93 13.29
N ALA A 285 -21.31 1.64 13.08
CA ALA A 285 -21.40 3.10 13.17
C ALA A 285 -20.93 3.66 14.52
N ALA A 286 -21.29 3.02 15.63
CA ALA A 286 -20.88 3.45 16.98
C ALA A 286 -19.36 3.27 17.19
N LYS A 287 -18.79 2.17 16.70
CA LYS A 287 -17.35 1.90 16.75
C LYS A 287 -16.59 2.89 15.88
N LEU A 288 -17.07 3.14 14.66
CA LEU A 288 -16.49 4.12 13.74
C LEU A 288 -16.46 5.53 14.34
N ALA A 289 -17.53 5.96 14.99
CA ALA A 289 -17.62 7.27 15.65
C ALA A 289 -16.63 7.43 16.82
N ALA A 290 -16.21 6.34 17.45
CA ALA A 290 -15.25 6.34 18.55
C ALA A 290 -13.79 6.29 18.06
N MET A 291 -13.53 5.93 16.80
CA MET A 291 -12.20 5.86 16.24
C MET A 291 -11.61 7.25 15.98
N LYS A 292 -10.32 7.41 16.26
CA LYS A 292 -9.58 8.60 15.81
C LYS A 292 -9.53 8.63 14.27
N ALA A 293 -9.55 9.81 13.70
CA ALA A 293 -9.39 10.02 12.28
C ALA A 293 -7.96 10.48 11.93
N LEU A 294 -7.55 10.25 10.67
CA LEU A 294 -6.38 10.90 10.10
C LEU A 294 -6.59 12.41 10.00
N PRO A 295 -5.52 13.23 9.96
CA PRO A 295 -5.63 14.64 9.62
C PRO A 295 -6.38 14.86 8.30
N ASP A 296 -6.87 16.05 8.06
CA ASP A 296 -7.61 16.45 6.86
C ASP A 296 -6.85 17.46 5.98
N SER A 297 -5.64 17.83 6.39
CA SER A 297 -4.82 18.83 5.70
C SER A 297 -3.33 18.65 5.96
N CYS A 298 -2.50 19.20 5.08
CA CYS A 298 -1.04 19.24 5.28
C CYS A 298 -0.67 19.97 6.58
N ALA A 299 -1.38 21.03 6.95
CA ALA A 299 -1.10 21.76 8.19
C ALA A 299 -1.41 20.90 9.42
N ALA A 300 -2.61 20.30 9.49
CA ALA A 300 -2.98 19.41 10.59
C ALA A 300 -2.01 18.19 10.70
N SER A 301 -1.56 17.68 9.58
CA SER A 301 -0.57 16.59 9.52
C SER A 301 0.78 17.02 10.10
N ALA A 302 1.25 18.23 9.77
CA ALA A 302 2.48 18.80 10.32
C ALA A 302 2.37 19.05 11.83
N ASP A 303 1.21 19.55 12.30
CA ASP A 303 0.95 19.77 13.73
C ASP A 303 0.99 18.42 14.50
N CYS A 304 0.45 17.34 13.94
CA CYS A 304 0.53 16.00 14.53
C CYS A 304 1.98 15.51 14.62
N LEU A 305 2.79 15.77 13.58
CA LEU A 305 4.21 15.41 13.60
C LEU A 305 4.96 16.17 14.67
N GLU A 306 4.73 17.47 14.80
CA GLU A 306 5.38 18.30 15.82
C GLU A 306 5.00 17.85 17.25
N GLN A 307 3.75 17.47 17.48
CA GLN A 307 3.29 16.94 18.77
C GLN A 307 3.98 15.60 19.14
N GLN A 308 4.31 14.77 18.16
CA GLN A 308 4.94 13.46 18.35
C GLN A 308 6.46 13.46 18.05
N ARG A 309 7.05 14.63 17.88
CA ARG A 309 8.44 14.84 17.48
C ARG A 309 9.44 14.01 18.28
N ALA A 310 9.27 13.95 19.59
CA ALA A 310 10.17 13.23 20.50
C ALA A 310 10.28 11.72 20.21
N VAL A 311 9.33 11.12 19.52
CA VAL A 311 9.39 9.70 19.11
C VAL A 311 10.30 9.49 17.90
N TYR A 312 10.42 10.51 17.05
CA TYR A 312 11.22 10.48 15.83
C TYR A 312 12.66 10.92 16.01
N GLU A 313 12.98 11.66 17.08
CA GLU A 313 14.33 12.12 17.49
C GLU A 313 15.05 11.08 18.39
#